data_d6188a5c52b187d9a4153a1bd4bf4eaf
#
_entry.id   d6188a5c52b187d9a4153a1bd4bf4eaf
#
_cell.length_a   1.000
_cell.length_b   1.000
_cell.length_c   1.000
_cell.angle_alpha   90.00
_cell.angle_beta   90.00
_cell.angle_gamma   90.00
#
_symmetry.space_group_name_H-M   'P 1'
#
loop_
_entity.id
_entity.type
_entity.pdbx_description
1 polymer ?
#
loop_
_entity_poly.entity_id
_entity_poly.type
_entity_poly.pdbx_seq_one_letter_code
_entity_poly.pdbx_strand_id
1 'polypeptide(L)'
;VKTKAAVLWELGGKWDVVEVELDPPKAGEVLLKLTASGMCHSDYHLVTGDIPVGLPYVGGHEGAGVIAEVGPGVTDVAVGDSVVLSFLPACGKCSHCARGMTNLCDLGAQIIQGPQLDGTYRFHAQGKDLGQMCLLGTFSEYTVVPMASVVKVDSDTNLE
;
A
#
# COMPACT_ATOMS: atom_id res chain seq x y z
N VAL A 1 5.40 -12.52 6.78
CA VAL A 1 4.31 -12.55 7.78
C VAL A 1 3.08 -13.17 7.14
N LYS A 2 2.34 -14.01 7.90
CA LYS A 2 0.99 -14.45 7.49
C LYS A 2 -0.02 -13.45 8.01
N THR A 3 -0.93 -13.02 7.14
CA THR A 3 -1.96 -12.01 7.45
C THR A 3 -3.21 -12.27 6.61
N LYS A 4 -4.30 -11.56 6.88
CA LYS A 4 -5.50 -11.59 6.04
C LYS A 4 -5.55 -10.38 5.13
N ALA A 5 -6.01 -10.60 3.89
CA ALA A 5 -6.27 -9.52 2.94
C ALA A 5 -7.52 -9.83 2.11
N ALA A 6 -8.21 -8.78 1.66
CA ALA A 6 -9.28 -8.91 0.67
C ALA A 6 -8.66 -8.86 -0.74
N VAL A 7 -8.81 -9.94 -1.46
CA VAL A 7 -8.24 -10.17 -2.79
C VAL A 7 -9.32 -10.19 -3.85
N LEU A 8 -9.12 -9.45 -4.93
CA LEU A 8 -9.90 -9.58 -6.16
C LEU A 8 -9.18 -10.55 -7.08
N TRP A 9 -9.78 -11.73 -7.31
CA TRP A 9 -9.19 -12.80 -8.10
C TRP A 9 -9.44 -12.67 -9.60
N GLU A 10 -10.61 -12.14 -9.96
CA GLU A 10 -11.06 -12.01 -11.35
C GLU A 10 -11.94 -10.78 -11.54
N LEU A 11 -12.02 -10.29 -12.76
CA LEU A 11 -12.86 -9.18 -13.15
C LEU A 11 -14.34 -9.51 -12.91
N GLY A 12 -15.09 -8.58 -12.31
CA GLY A 12 -16.49 -8.78 -11.92
C GLY A 12 -16.68 -9.69 -10.72
N GLY A 13 -15.60 -10.18 -10.12
CA GLY A 13 -15.62 -11.01 -8.92
C GLY A 13 -15.97 -10.23 -7.65
N LYS A 14 -15.91 -10.93 -6.52
CA LYS A 14 -16.07 -10.33 -5.19
C LYS A 14 -14.71 -10.22 -4.51
N TRP A 15 -14.60 -9.29 -3.58
CA TRP A 15 -13.49 -9.25 -2.64
C TRP A 15 -13.57 -10.49 -1.74
N ASP A 16 -12.54 -11.31 -1.79
CA ASP A 16 -12.44 -12.55 -1.01
C ASP A 16 -11.38 -12.38 0.08
N VAL A 17 -11.79 -12.51 1.34
CA VAL A 17 -10.88 -12.37 2.49
C VAL A 17 -10.19 -13.71 2.72
N VAL A 18 -8.90 -13.74 2.41
CA VAL A 18 -8.08 -14.94 2.51
C VAL A 18 -6.82 -14.71 3.33
N GLU A 19 -6.22 -15.80 3.81
CA GLU A 19 -4.86 -15.75 4.36
C GLU A 19 -3.86 -15.57 3.21
N VAL A 20 -2.95 -14.64 3.38
CA VAL A 20 -1.88 -14.30 2.44
C VAL A 20 -0.53 -14.35 3.14
N GLU A 21 0.52 -14.62 2.40
CA GLU A 21 1.89 -14.42 2.83
C GLU A 21 2.34 -13.02 2.42
N LEU A 22 2.90 -12.28 3.37
CA LEU A 22 3.42 -10.93 3.17
C LEU A 22 4.92 -10.95 3.42
N ASP A 23 5.69 -10.56 2.41
CA ASP A 23 7.14 -10.42 2.50
C ASP A 23 7.54 -9.32 3.49
N PRO A 24 8.75 -9.41 4.09
CA PRO A 24 9.27 -8.33 4.92
C PRO A 24 9.56 -7.06 4.09
N PRO A 25 9.60 -5.87 4.74
CA PRO A 25 9.91 -4.63 4.06
C PRO A 25 11.34 -4.61 3.55
N LYS A 26 11.53 -4.23 2.29
CA LYS A 26 12.83 -4.00 1.66
C LYS A 26 13.34 -2.58 1.90
N ALA A 27 14.45 -2.22 1.29
CA ALA A 27 15.06 -0.90 1.43
C ALA A 27 14.09 0.22 1.04
N GLY A 28 13.87 1.17 1.94
CA GLY A 28 12.95 2.29 1.76
C GLY A 28 11.47 1.95 1.93
N GLU A 29 11.15 0.76 2.46
CA GLU A 29 9.80 0.31 2.77
C GLU A 29 9.58 0.15 4.27
N VAL A 30 8.33 0.11 4.67
CA VAL A 30 7.91 -0.17 6.04
C VAL A 30 6.78 -1.20 6.06
N LEU A 31 6.71 -2.01 7.10
CA LEU A 31 5.58 -2.87 7.44
C LEU A 31 4.67 -2.12 8.39
N LEU A 32 3.39 -2.01 8.04
CA LEU A 32 2.35 -1.45 8.89
C LEU A 32 1.41 -2.53 9.40
N LYS A 33 1.02 -2.38 10.67
CA LYS A 33 -0.22 -2.96 11.18
C LYS A 33 -1.32 -1.94 11.00
N LEU A 34 -2.30 -2.23 10.13
CA LEU A 34 -3.40 -1.34 9.86
C LEU A 34 -4.41 -1.33 11.01
N THR A 35 -4.88 -0.15 11.38
CA THR A 35 -5.95 0.09 12.35
C THR A 35 -7.27 0.30 11.64
N ALA A 36 -7.25 1.07 10.55
CA ALA A 36 -8.41 1.36 9.73
C ALA A 36 -8.04 1.44 8.24
N SER A 37 -9.02 1.13 7.39
CA SER A 37 -8.94 1.33 5.95
C SER A 37 -10.28 1.86 5.43
N GLY A 38 -10.23 2.96 4.69
CA GLY A 38 -11.40 3.51 4.01
C GLY A 38 -11.74 2.72 2.75
N MET A 39 -13.01 2.72 2.38
CA MET A 39 -13.52 2.21 1.10
C MET A 39 -13.85 3.37 0.18
N CYS A 40 -13.19 3.43 -0.96
CA CYS A 40 -13.41 4.43 -2.00
C CYS A 40 -14.12 3.80 -3.21
N HIS A 41 -14.81 4.61 -3.98
CA HIS A 41 -15.42 4.14 -5.24
C HIS A 41 -14.38 3.62 -6.24
N SER A 42 -13.13 4.08 -6.14
CA SER A 42 -12.01 3.56 -6.96
C SER A 42 -11.74 2.07 -6.74
N ASP A 43 -12.03 1.53 -5.55
CA ASP A 43 -11.92 0.08 -5.29
C ASP A 43 -12.97 -0.70 -6.10
N TYR A 44 -14.17 -0.11 -6.29
CA TYR A 44 -15.19 -0.70 -7.12
C TYR A 44 -14.83 -0.67 -8.61
N HIS A 45 -14.10 0.37 -9.07
CA HIS A 45 -13.58 0.43 -10.44
C HIS A 45 -12.57 -0.68 -10.77
N LEU A 46 -11.90 -1.26 -9.79
CA LEU A 46 -11.10 -2.47 -9.99
C LEU A 46 -12.00 -3.68 -10.30
N VAL A 47 -13.14 -3.79 -9.62
CA VAL A 47 -14.10 -4.88 -9.80
C VAL A 47 -14.75 -4.78 -11.18
N THR A 48 -15.15 -3.60 -11.61
CA THR A 48 -15.81 -3.36 -12.91
C THR A 48 -14.84 -3.34 -14.09
N GLY A 49 -13.54 -3.13 -13.83
CA GLY A 49 -12.50 -3.00 -14.85
C GLY A 49 -12.38 -1.62 -15.45
N ASP A 50 -13.04 -0.61 -14.89
CA ASP A 50 -12.88 0.80 -15.30
C ASP A 50 -11.44 1.28 -15.03
N ILE A 51 -10.80 0.72 -14.00
CA ILE A 51 -9.35 0.83 -13.77
C ILE A 51 -8.73 -0.54 -14.07
N PRO A 52 -8.10 -0.73 -15.23
CA PRO A 52 -7.52 -2.01 -15.61
C PRO A 52 -6.24 -2.29 -14.81
N VAL A 53 -6.21 -3.44 -14.13
CA VAL A 53 -5.03 -3.93 -13.38
C VAL A 53 -4.77 -5.39 -13.68
N GLY A 54 -3.55 -5.86 -13.41
CA GLY A 54 -3.20 -7.27 -13.50
C GLY A 54 -3.69 -8.03 -12.25
N LEU A 55 -4.75 -8.82 -12.40
CA LEU A 55 -5.29 -9.67 -11.31
C LEU A 55 -4.45 -10.95 -11.10
N PRO A 56 -4.39 -11.51 -9.89
CA PRO A 56 -5.14 -11.10 -8.67
C PRO A 56 -4.54 -9.87 -7.95
N TYR A 57 -5.37 -9.15 -7.17
CA TYR A 57 -5.03 -7.83 -6.64
C TYR A 57 -5.57 -7.62 -5.22
N VAL A 58 -4.76 -7.05 -4.32
CA VAL A 58 -5.19 -6.58 -2.99
C VAL A 58 -5.66 -5.14 -3.12
N GLY A 59 -6.91 -4.89 -2.74
CA GLY A 59 -7.51 -3.55 -2.82
C GLY A 59 -7.12 -2.63 -1.67
N GLY A 60 -7.74 -1.45 -1.69
CA GLY A 60 -7.58 -0.45 -0.65
C GLY A 60 -6.37 0.47 -0.84
N HIS A 61 -6.61 1.77 -0.65
CA HIS A 61 -5.60 2.82 -0.83
C HIS A 61 -5.76 3.97 0.18
N GLU A 62 -6.66 3.81 1.13
CA GLU A 62 -6.87 4.73 2.24
C GLU A 62 -6.62 3.95 3.53
N GLY A 63 -5.55 4.25 4.24
CA GLY A 63 -5.17 3.48 5.41
C GLY A 63 -4.51 4.32 6.49
N ALA A 64 -4.73 3.90 7.72
CA ALA A 64 -4.04 4.39 8.91
C ALA A 64 -3.61 3.21 9.78
N GLY A 65 -2.50 3.35 10.48
CA GLY A 65 -1.98 2.26 11.30
C GLY A 65 -0.70 2.63 12.04
N VAL A 66 -0.04 1.59 12.54
CA VAL A 66 1.19 1.71 13.32
C VAL A 66 2.32 0.98 12.61
N ILE A 67 3.51 1.58 12.59
CA ILE A 67 4.72 0.96 12.05
C ILE A 67 5.07 -0.27 12.88
N ALA A 68 5.09 -1.44 12.25
CA ALA A 68 5.46 -2.71 12.88
C ALA A 68 6.93 -3.10 12.62
N GLU A 69 7.46 -2.72 11.43
CA GLU A 69 8.85 -2.97 11.06
C GLU A 69 9.32 -1.89 10.08
N VAL A 70 10.60 -1.55 10.11
CA VAL A 70 11.23 -0.62 9.17
C VAL A 70 12.25 -1.36 8.32
N GLY A 71 12.21 -1.15 7.01
CA GLY A 71 13.17 -1.70 6.07
C GLY A 71 14.52 -0.94 6.11
N PRO A 72 15.55 -1.50 5.49
CA PRO A 72 16.86 -0.87 5.44
C PRO A 72 16.81 0.55 4.86
N GLY A 73 17.54 1.48 5.49
CA GLY A 73 17.64 2.88 5.05
C GLY A 73 16.47 3.78 5.41
N VAL A 74 15.43 3.28 6.07
CA VAL A 74 14.35 4.11 6.61
C VAL A 74 14.80 4.76 7.93
N THR A 75 14.71 6.09 8.01
CA THR A 75 15.12 6.90 9.17
C THR A 75 14.04 7.88 9.65
N ASP A 76 13.00 8.10 8.85
CA ASP A 76 11.99 9.14 9.10
C ASP A 76 10.88 8.68 10.05
N VAL A 77 10.77 7.37 10.25
CA VAL A 77 9.83 6.72 11.16
C VAL A 77 10.50 5.60 11.94
N ALA A 78 9.90 5.23 13.07
CA ALA A 78 10.32 4.12 13.92
C ALA A 78 9.16 3.16 14.21
N VAL A 79 9.48 1.95 14.65
CA VAL A 79 8.48 0.99 15.15
C VAL A 79 7.67 1.62 16.27
N GLY A 80 6.34 1.53 16.17
CA GLY A 80 5.40 2.13 17.12
C GLY A 80 4.88 3.51 16.71
N ASP A 81 5.43 4.14 15.66
CA ASP A 81 4.90 5.42 15.16
C ASP A 81 3.53 5.26 14.51
N SER A 82 2.62 6.20 14.83
CA SER A 82 1.31 6.34 14.19
C SER A 82 1.45 7.02 12.83
N VAL A 83 0.82 6.45 11.81
CA VAL A 83 0.92 6.97 10.42
C VAL A 83 -0.41 6.90 9.69
N VAL A 84 -0.57 7.78 8.72
CA VAL A 84 -1.58 7.70 7.66
C VAL A 84 -0.91 7.50 6.31
N LEU A 85 -1.62 6.90 5.37
CA LEU A 85 -1.10 6.57 4.05
C LEU A 85 -1.64 7.52 2.98
N SER A 86 -0.77 7.96 2.09
CA SER A 86 -1.13 8.69 0.88
C SER A 86 -1.08 7.76 -0.33
N PHE A 87 -2.18 7.66 -1.08
CA PHE A 87 -2.22 6.86 -2.31
C PHE A 87 -1.30 7.40 -3.41
N LEU A 88 -0.98 8.70 -3.37
CA LEU A 88 0.05 9.29 -4.22
C LEU A 88 1.36 9.40 -3.42
N PRO A 89 2.41 8.69 -3.82
CA PRO A 89 3.71 8.79 -3.17
C PRO A 89 4.33 10.18 -3.41
N ALA A 90 5.12 10.65 -2.44
CA ALA A 90 5.90 11.90 -2.55
C ALA A 90 7.37 11.61 -2.24
N CYS A 91 8.19 11.37 -3.27
CA CYS A 91 9.58 10.94 -3.07
C CYS A 91 10.53 12.06 -2.59
N GLY A 92 10.12 13.32 -2.63
CA GLY A 92 10.91 14.50 -2.22
C GLY A 92 12.04 14.90 -3.19
N LYS A 93 12.43 14.04 -4.13
CA LYS A 93 13.67 14.23 -4.94
C LYS A 93 13.46 14.32 -6.45
N CYS A 94 12.32 13.92 -7.01
CA CYS A 94 12.05 14.09 -8.44
C CYS A 94 11.82 15.57 -8.79
N SER A 95 11.82 15.90 -10.07
CA SER A 95 11.68 17.28 -10.54
C SER A 95 10.38 17.95 -10.10
N HIS A 96 9.30 17.20 -9.96
CA HIS A 96 8.02 17.72 -9.47
C HIS A 96 8.05 17.95 -7.97
N CYS A 97 8.50 16.99 -7.18
CA CYS A 97 8.62 17.14 -5.73
C CYS A 97 9.55 18.28 -5.34
N ALA A 98 10.70 18.44 -6.01
CA ALA A 98 11.65 19.51 -5.75
C ALA A 98 11.07 20.93 -6.01
N ARG A 99 10.00 21.02 -6.79
CA ARG A 99 9.25 22.28 -7.05
C ARG A 99 7.98 22.41 -6.20
N GLY A 100 7.78 21.54 -5.20
CA GLY A 100 6.58 21.55 -4.34
C GLY A 100 5.33 20.93 -4.97
N MET A 101 5.42 20.37 -6.17
CA MET A 101 4.30 19.69 -6.84
C MET A 101 4.30 18.19 -6.55
N THR A 102 4.17 17.82 -5.27
CA THR A 102 4.27 16.44 -4.80
C THR A 102 3.16 15.54 -5.35
N ASN A 103 1.99 16.11 -5.64
CA ASN A 103 0.88 15.44 -6.31
C ASN A 103 1.20 14.98 -7.76
N LEU A 104 2.30 15.43 -8.32
CA LEU A 104 2.81 15.02 -9.64
C LEU A 104 4.11 14.20 -9.52
N CYS A 105 4.37 13.60 -8.36
CA CYS A 105 5.56 12.77 -8.15
C CYS A 105 5.68 11.68 -9.22
N ASP A 106 6.88 11.50 -9.77
CA ASP A 106 7.14 10.51 -10.83
C ASP A 106 6.77 9.08 -10.39
N LEU A 107 6.84 8.77 -9.09
CA LEU A 107 6.43 7.47 -8.56
C LEU A 107 4.92 7.22 -8.72
N GLY A 108 4.11 8.27 -8.89
CA GLY A 108 2.67 8.17 -9.14
C GLY A 108 2.33 7.36 -10.40
N ALA A 109 3.24 7.23 -11.35
CA ALA A 109 3.03 6.39 -12.54
C ALA A 109 2.96 4.89 -12.24
N GLN A 110 3.36 4.46 -11.03
CA GLN A 110 3.42 3.05 -10.64
C GLN A 110 2.24 2.59 -9.78
N ILE A 111 1.37 3.49 -9.32
CA ILE A 111 0.32 3.18 -8.33
C ILE A 111 -0.72 2.15 -8.79
N ILE A 112 -0.85 1.90 -10.10
CA ILE A 112 -1.78 0.91 -10.64
C ILE A 112 -1.07 -0.32 -11.26
N GLN A 113 0.25 -0.39 -11.19
CA GLN A 113 1.01 -1.47 -11.83
C GLN A 113 0.91 -2.81 -11.07
N GLY A 114 0.72 -2.76 -9.77
CA GLY A 114 0.59 -3.92 -8.87
C GLY A 114 1.84 -4.23 -8.05
N PRO A 115 3.03 -4.41 -8.63
CA PRO A 115 4.25 -4.61 -7.84
C PRO A 115 4.69 -3.34 -7.13
N GLN A 116 5.58 -3.49 -6.15
CA GLN A 116 6.26 -2.39 -5.48
C GLN A 116 7.29 -1.71 -6.41
N LEU A 117 7.90 -0.61 -5.95
CA LEU A 117 8.81 0.24 -6.74
C LEU A 117 10.03 -0.50 -7.31
N ASP A 118 10.39 -1.63 -6.73
CA ASP A 118 11.48 -2.51 -7.20
C ASP A 118 11.02 -3.54 -8.26
N GLY A 119 9.75 -3.50 -8.67
CA GLY A 119 9.15 -4.41 -9.64
C GLY A 119 8.80 -5.78 -9.07
N THR A 120 8.89 -5.99 -7.75
CA THR A 120 8.53 -7.26 -7.10
C THR A 120 7.29 -7.10 -6.21
N TYR A 121 6.61 -8.21 -6.00
CA TYR A 121 5.40 -8.27 -5.18
C TYR A 121 5.74 -8.48 -3.71
N ARG A 122 4.81 -8.10 -2.82
CA ARG A 122 4.93 -8.35 -1.38
C ARG A 122 3.85 -9.29 -0.87
N PHE A 123 2.69 -9.34 -1.52
CA PHE A 123 1.61 -10.26 -1.18
C PHE A 123 1.63 -11.49 -2.07
N HIS A 124 1.45 -12.67 -1.45
CA HIS A 124 1.39 -13.95 -2.14
C HIS A 124 0.27 -14.81 -1.56
N ALA A 125 -0.49 -15.49 -2.42
CA ALA A 125 -1.48 -16.47 -2.00
C ALA A 125 -1.74 -17.51 -3.11
N GLN A 126 -2.03 -18.73 -2.74
CA GLN A 126 -2.36 -19.82 -3.69
C GLN A 126 -1.30 -20.01 -4.79
N GLY A 127 -0.02 -19.79 -4.46
CA GLY A 127 1.09 -19.91 -5.42
C GLY A 127 1.16 -18.77 -6.47
N LYS A 128 0.46 -17.66 -6.24
CA LYS A 128 0.46 -16.47 -7.11
C LYS A 128 0.98 -15.24 -6.38
N ASP A 129 1.60 -14.36 -7.13
CA ASP A 129 1.89 -13.00 -6.72
C ASP A 129 0.61 -12.16 -6.82
N LEU A 130 0.36 -11.30 -5.82
CA LEU A 130 -0.81 -10.43 -5.78
C LEU A 130 -0.35 -8.97 -5.92
N GLY A 131 -0.98 -8.23 -6.85
CA GLY A 131 -0.79 -6.79 -6.97
C GLY A 131 -1.31 -6.04 -5.75
N GLN A 132 -0.80 -4.83 -5.53
CA GLN A 132 -1.22 -3.91 -4.45
C GLN A 132 -1.77 -2.62 -5.03
N MET A 133 -2.97 -2.25 -4.65
CA MET A 133 -3.55 -0.96 -5.06
C MET A 133 -2.73 0.19 -4.51
N CYS A 134 -2.33 1.10 -5.38
CA CYS A 134 -1.56 2.32 -5.05
C CYS A 134 -0.26 2.07 -4.27
N LEU A 135 0.39 0.91 -4.47
CA LEU A 135 1.55 0.45 -3.69
C LEU A 135 1.22 0.21 -2.21
N LEU A 136 -0.06 0.22 -1.83
CA LEU A 136 -0.54 0.18 -0.45
C LEU A 136 -1.24 -1.13 -0.10
N GLY A 137 -2.32 -1.49 -0.80
CA GLY A 137 -3.08 -2.71 -0.52
C GLY A 137 -3.67 -2.73 0.89
N THR A 138 -4.41 -1.67 1.26
CA THR A 138 -4.87 -1.45 2.65
C THR A 138 -6.06 -2.31 3.06
N PHE A 139 -6.65 -3.09 2.14
CA PHE A 139 -7.64 -4.10 2.52
C PHE A 139 -6.97 -5.35 3.10
N SER A 140 -6.11 -5.15 4.10
CA SER A 140 -5.34 -6.18 4.79
C SER A 140 -5.13 -5.81 6.25
N GLU A 141 -4.76 -6.77 7.11
CA GLU A 141 -4.41 -6.47 8.50
C GLU A 141 -2.99 -5.89 8.61
N TYR A 142 -2.09 -6.32 7.70
CA TYR A 142 -0.73 -5.80 7.56
C TYR A 142 -0.43 -5.54 6.10
N THR A 143 0.35 -4.50 5.84
CA THR A 143 0.84 -4.19 4.50
C THR A 143 2.28 -3.70 4.53
N VAL A 144 3.00 -3.91 3.43
CA VAL A 144 4.32 -3.32 3.19
C VAL A 144 4.18 -2.22 2.14
N VAL A 145 4.63 -1.02 2.47
CA VAL A 145 4.47 0.17 1.64
C VAL A 145 5.77 0.96 1.51
N PRO A 146 5.96 1.73 0.42
CA PRO A 146 7.11 2.60 0.28
C PRO A 146 7.02 3.79 1.26
N MET A 147 8.16 4.20 1.83
CA MET A 147 8.22 5.35 2.73
C MET A 147 7.67 6.63 2.10
N ALA A 148 7.76 6.76 0.77
CA ALA A 148 7.21 7.89 0.01
C ALA A 148 5.68 8.06 0.13
N SER A 149 4.97 7.04 0.60
CA SER A 149 3.51 7.06 0.83
C SER A 149 3.13 7.20 2.30
N VAL A 150 4.09 7.30 3.21
CA VAL A 150 3.85 7.31 4.66
C VAL A 150 3.93 8.73 5.21
N VAL A 151 2.92 9.10 5.99
CA VAL A 151 2.86 10.39 6.70
C VAL A 151 2.73 10.11 8.19
N LYS A 152 3.76 10.46 8.96
CA LYS A 152 3.74 10.34 10.42
C LYS A 152 2.77 11.37 11.01
N VAL A 153 1.96 10.93 11.96
CA VAL A 153 1.03 11.78 12.72
C VAL A 153 1.36 11.71 14.21
N ASP A 154 0.77 12.60 14.99
CA ASP A 154 0.97 12.61 16.44
C ASP A 154 0.48 11.29 17.06
N SER A 155 1.17 10.84 18.10
CA SER A 155 0.91 9.53 18.74
C SER A 155 -0.46 9.44 19.43
N ASP A 156 -1.11 10.57 19.70
CA ASP A 156 -2.44 10.70 20.30
C ASP A 156 -3.55 10.87 19.22
N THR A 157 -3.19 10.85 17.93
CA THR A 157 -4.16 10.89 16.84
C THR A 157 -5.02 9.63 16.88
N ASN A 158 -6.36 9.82 16.88
CA ASN A 158 -7.27 8.70 16.65
C ASN A 158 -7.13 8.23 15.20
N LEU A 159 -6.75 6.96 15.01
CA LEU A 159 -6.53 6.35 13.70
C LEU A 159 -7.78 5.63 13.12
N GLU A 160 -8.93 5.70 13.84
CA GLU A 160 -10.22 5.12 13.40
C GLU A 160 -11.13 6.15 12.74
#